data_192e1a0a54d8500678cd491db10c8087
#
_entry.id   192e1a0a54d8500678cd491db10c8087
#
_cell.length_a   1.000
_cell.length_b   1.000
_cell.length_c   1.000
_cell.angle_alpha   90.00
_cell.angle_beta   90.00
_cell.angle_gamma   90.00
#
_symmetry.space_group_name_H-M   'P 1'
#
loop_
_entity.id
_entity.type
_entity.pdbx_description
1 polymer ?
#
loop_
_entity_poly.entity_id
_entity_poly.type
_entity_poly.pdbx_seq_one_letter_code
_entity_poly.pdbx_strand_id
1 'polypeptide(L)' 'MNLQGKKAKVTKTITSVNGALHEGEVLLIERRENGHWRCRDNMGRIFYLEESILKVVDKSV' A
#
# COMPACT_ATOMS: atom_id res chain seq x y z
N MET A 1 -13.40 -7.50 0.65
CA MET A 1 -12.51 -7.77 1.77
C MET A 1 -11.93 -6.48 2.32
N ASN A 2 -11.84 -6.37 3.62
CA ASN A 2 -11.35 -5.16 4.25
C ASN A 2 -9.85 -5.27 4.51
N LEU A 3 -9.08 -4.40 3.87
CA LEU A 3 -7.62 -4.42 4.03
C LEU A 3 -7.13 -3.38 5.03
N GLN A 4 -8.05 -2.65 5.62
CA GLN A 4 -7.67 -1.59 6.55
C GLN A 4 -6.87 -2.14 7.72
N GLY A 5 -5.75 -1.49 8.02
CA GLY A 5 -4.90 -1.91 9.13
C GLY A 5 -3.92 -3.01 8.81
N LYS A 6 -3.97 -3.54 7.60
CA LYS A 6 -3.07 -4.62 7.21
C LYS A 6 -1.84 -4.06 6.50
N LYS A 7 -0.80 -4.86 6.45
CA LYS A 7 0.40 -4.50 5.70
C LYS A 7 0.35 -5.22 4.37
N ALA A 8 0.82 -4.55 3.34
CA ALA A 8 0.82 -5.11 2.01
C ALA A 8 2.10 -4.76 1.28
N LYS A 9 2.44 -5.62 0.34
CA LYS A 9 3.61 -5.44 -0.51
C LYS A 9 3.13 -4.98 -1.88
N VAL A 10 3.85 -4.03 -2.46
CA VAL A 10 3.52 -3.55 -3.80
C VAL A 10 4.01 -4.55 -4.81
N THR A 11 3.18 -4.88 -5.80
CA THR A 11 3.54 -5.89 -6.78
C THR A 11 4.20 -5.32 -8.02
N LYS A 12 4.33 -4.01 -8.11
CA LYS A 12 5.07 -3.37 -9.20
C LYS A 12 5.53 -1.99 -8.75
N THR A 13 6.54 -1.46 -9.44
CA THR A 13 7.07 -0.15 -9.12
C THR A 13 6.10 0.93 -9.59
N ILE A 14 5.86 1.91 -8.72
CA ILE A 14 4.92 2.99 -8.97
C ILE A 14 5.64 4.32 -8.78
N THR A 15 5.40 5.26 -9.69
CA THR A 15 5.96 6.59 -9.58
C THR A 15 4.80 7.56 -9.39
N SER A 16 4.94 8.45 -8.43
CA SER A 16 3.91 9.44 -8.16
C SER A 16 4.57 10.74 -7.75
N VAL A 17 3.74 11.77 -7.49
CA VAL A 17 4.25 13.06 -7.05
C VAL A 17 4.95 12.95 -5.69
N ASN A 18 4.62 11.94 -4.92
CA ASN A 18 5.25 11.73 -3.61
C ASN A 18 6.54 10.92 -3.70
N GLY A 19 6.92 10.52 -4.90
CA GLY A 19 8.14 9.77 -5.09
C GLY A 19 7.87 8.41 -5.68
N ALA A 20 8.91 7.59 -5.77
CA ALA A 20 8.81 6.26 -6.34
C ALA A 20 8.61 5.23 -5.22
N LEU A 21 7.76 4.26 -5.50
CA LEU A 21 7.50 3.15 -4.60
C LEU A 21 7.90 1.91 -5.37
N HIS A 22 8.93 1.24 -4.90
CA HIS A 22 9.51 0.12 -5.65
C HIS A 22 8.80 -1.19 -5.36
N GLU A 23 8.78 -2.05 -6.35
CA GLU A 23 8.20 -3.36 -6.21
C GLU A 23 8.79 -4.06 -4.98
N GLY A 24 7.94 -4.66 -4.18
CA GLY A 24 8.37 -5.38 -3.00
C GLY A 24 8.37 -4.56 -1.72
N GLU A 25 8.18 -3.25 -1.82
CA GLU A 25 8.12 -2.44 -0.61
C GLU A 25 6.84 -2.71 0.15
N VAL A 26 6.94 -2.69 1.47
CA VAL A 26 5.79 -2.98 2.34
C VAL A 26 5.20 -1.68 2.88
N LEU A 27 3.88 -1.59 2.83
CA LEU A 27 3.15 -0.41 3.25
C LEU A 27 2.10 -0.79 4.27
N LEU A 28 1.70 0.20 5.07
CA LEU A 28 0.56 0.03 5.96
C LEU A 28 -0.67 0.56 5.23
N ILE A 29 -1.69 -0.26 5.12
CA ILE A 29 -2.95 0.15 4.50
C ILE A 29 -3.78 0.83 5.57
N GLU A 30 -3.98 2.14 5.44
CA GLU A 30 -4.68 2.90 6.45
C GLU A 30 -6.18 2.83 6.32
N ARG A 31 -6.69 3.08 5.13
CA ARG A 31 -8.15 3.07 4.92
C ARG A 31 -8.45 3.14 3.44
N ARG A 32 -9.71 2.93 3.12
CA ARG A 32 -10.19 3.07 1.75
C ARG A 32 -10.72 4.47 1.54
N GLU A 33 -10.36 5.06 0.39
CA GLU A 33 -10.72 6.42 0.09
C GLU A 33 -10.92 6.58 -1.40
N ASN A 34 -12.10 7.02 -1.82
CA ASN A 34 -12.39 7.27 -3.23
C ASN A 34 -12.06 6.10 -4.15
N GLY A 35 -12.33 4.89 -3.69
CA GLY A 35 -12.09 3.71 -4.51
C GLY A 35 -10.67 3.20 -4.51
N HIS A 36 -9.79 3.87 -3.78
CA HIS A 36 -8.39 3.44 -3.66
C HIS A 36 -8.06 3.20 -2.22
N TRP A 37 -6.97 2.47 -1.99
CA TRP A 37 -6.48 2.25 -0.64
C TRP A 37 -5.41 3.28 -0.31
N ARG A 38 -5.62 4.00 0.77
CA ARG A 38 -4.62 4.95 1.26
C ARG A 38 -3.58 4.18 2.05
N CYS A 39 -2.34 4.24 1.59
CA CYS A 39 -1.25 3.48 2.19
C CYS A 39 -0.13 4.41 2.62
N ARG A 40 0.53 4.05 3.70
CA ARG A 40 1.65 4.83 4.23
C ARG A 40 2.90 3.97 4.21
N ASP A 41 3.99 4.54 3.71
CA ASP A 41 5.26 3.80 3.67
C ASP A 41 6.07 4.09 4.94
N ASN A 42 7.29 3.53 5.00
CA ASN A 42 8.14 3.68 6.18
C ASN A 42 8.64 5.11 6.39
N MET A 43 8.56 5.92 5.37
CA MET A 43 9.00 7.30 5.46
C MET A 43 7.85 8.26 5.72
N GLY A 44 6.67 7.74 5.94
CA GLY A 44 5.49 8.56 6.19
C GLY A 44 4.84 9.11 4.95
N ARG A 45 5.27 8.68 3.77
CA ARG A 45 4.67 9.15 2.53
C ARG A 45 3.36 8.42 2.28
N ILE A 46 2.40 9.11 1.69
CA ILE A 46 1.07 8.54 1.43
C ILE A 46 0.92 8.23 -0.05
N PHE A 47 0.42 7.05 -0.33
CA PHE A 47 0.13 6.63 -1.69
C PHE A 47 -1.28 6.09 -1.77
N TYR A 48 -1.97 6.38 -2.87
CA TYR A 48 -3.31 5.86 -3.13
C TYR A 48 -3.18 4.78 -4.20
N LEU A 49 -3.44 3.55 -3.81
CA LEU A 49 -3.16 2.40 -4.66
C LEU A 49 -4.38 1.53 -4.84
N GLU A 50 -4.41 0.83 -5.97
CA GLU A 50 -5.48 -0.10 -6.25
C GLU A 50 -5.19 -1.43 -5.58
N GLU A 51 -6.25 -2.12 -5.21
CA GLU A 51 -6.09 -3.41 -4.55
C GLU A 51 -5.33 -4.41 -5.40
N SER A 52 -5.46 -4.31 -6.72
CA SER A 52 -4.82 -5.26 -7.62
C SER A 52 -3.29 -5.25 -7.55
N ILE A 53 -2.69 -4.16 -7.06
CA ILE A 53 -1.24 -4.08 -6.95
C ILE A 53 -0.75 -4.22 -5.52
N LEU A 54 -1.65 -4.61 -4.63
CA LEU A 54 -1.31 -4.81 -3.22
C LEU A 54 -1.44 -6.28 -2.86
N LYS A 55 -0.39 -6.83 -2.28
CA LYS A 55 -0.42 -8.20 -1.81
C LYS A 55 -0.27 -8.18 -0.30
N VAL A 56 -1.30 -8.60 0.41
CA VAL A 56 -1.28 -8.59 1.86
C VAL A 56 -0.19 -9.53 2.37
N VAL A 57 0.63 -9.01 3.27
CA VAL A 57 1.72 -9.79 3.85
C VAL A 57 1.57 -9.91 5.35
N ASP A 58 0.35 -9.78 5.81
CA ASP A 58 0.07 -9.90 7.23
C ASP A 58 0.38 -11.30 7.69
N LYS A 59 1.34 -11.40 8.55
CA LYS A 59 1.68 -12.69 9.10
C LYS A 59 1.07 -12.82 10.45
N SER A 60 -0.13 -13.30 10.46
CA SER A 60 -0.67 -13.61 11.75
C SER A 60 -0.07 -14.95 12.13
N VAL A 61 0.82 -14.89 12.93
CA VAL A 61 1.44 -16.11 13.38
C VAL A 61 0.84 -16.53 14.66
#